data_004b86dbab377dfad19ed0a55dc62b9a
#
_entry.id   004b86dbab377dfad19ed0a55dc62b9a
#
_cell.length_a   1.000
_cell.length_b   1.000
_cell.length_c   1.000
_cell.angle_alpha   90.00
_cell.angle_beta   90.00
_cell.angle_gamma   90.00
#
_symmetry.space_group_name_H-M   'P 1'
#
loop_
_entity.id
_entity.type
_entity.pdbx_description
1 polymer ?
#
loop_
_entity_poly.entity_id
_entity_poly.type
_entity_poly.pdbx_seq_one_letter_code
_entity_poly.pdbx_strand_id
1 'polypeptide(L)'
;MNYETKADTLEASFGTIAAPAADPGPDVTALRSEVARLSVKMAAMSRPVLSGTKGDADPARAAFTERYLRKGLDSGFATKSLSETVGSDGGVAIPQQIDAIIDQTLIQISPIRKLATVVAVGTTNYSKLIVQGGIASGWVPENGGRALTGTPNFISVAPPMGELYANPAATQAMLDDAMFDVETWLAGEIATEFARAEGVAFVTGSGVSRPKGFLTYATAANDDSSRPFGTLQYLPSGAAGAFASTNPQDKLVDLVHSLRTPYRQGASWVMNSAVLARIRKMKDNYGGFIWQPALAADQPATLLGYPVIEADAMPDLAPDSVSIAFGNFKAGYLIAERPSTAVLRDPFTNKPFVQFYATRRLGGAVINSEAIKLLKFAAS
;
A
#
# COMPACT_ATOMS: atom_id res chain seq x y z
N MET A 1 -41.43 44.37 27.36
CA MET A 1 -40.91 44.94 26.11
C MET A 1 -40.93 43.84 25.08
N ASN A 2 -41.98 43.89 24.26
CA ASN A 2 -42.22 42.86 23.21
C ASN A 2 -41.45 43.30 21.96
N TYR A 3 -40.62 42.41 21.45
CA TYR A 3 -40.06 42.54 20.09
C TYR A 3 -40.94 41.71 19.17
N GLU A 4 -41.82 42.39 18.46
CA GLU A 4 -42.54 41.86 17.30
C GLU A 4 -41.58 41.81 16.10
N THR A 5 -41.45 40.62 15.55
CA THR A 5 -40.68 40.39 14.32
C THR A 5 -41.45 40.84 13.09
N LYS A 6 -40.87 41.78 12.36
CA LYS A 6 -41.30 42.24 11.01
C LYS A 6 -41.07 41.12 9.97
N ALA A 7 -41.96 40.15 9.92
CA ALA A 7 -41.93 39.12 8.88
C ALA A 7 -43.23 39.00 8.07
N ASP A 8 -44.24 39.86 8.37
CA ASP A 8 -45.59 39.66 7.84
C ASP A 8 -46.10 40.73 6.84
N THR A 9 -45.22 41.39 6.09
CA THR A 9 -45.66 42.41 5.12
C THR A 9 -45.02 42.31 3.72
N LEU A 10 -44.86 41.08 3.21
CA LEU A 10 -44.41 40.92 1.80
C LEU A 10 -45.22 39.92 0.95
N GLU A 11 -46.39 39.50 1.39
CA GLU A 11 -47.27 38.60 0.59
C GLU A 11 -48.45 39.26 -0.09
N ALA A 12 -48.46 40.56 -0.30
CA ALA A 12 -49.59 41.24 -0.97
C ALA A 12 -49.13 42.11 -2.13
N SER A 13 -48.47 41.58 -3.16
CA SER A 13 -48.31 42.27 -4.44
C SER A 13 -47.75 41.38 -5.55
N PHE A 14 -48.35 40.25 -5.83
CA PHE A 14 -48.21 39.68 -7.17
C PHE A 14 -49.59 39.47 -7.78
N GLY A 15 -49.97 40.50 -8.52
CA GLY A 15 -51.17 40.47 -9.37
C GLY A 15 -51.10 39.35 -10.39
N THR A 16 -52.16 38.55 -10.43
CA THR A 16 -52.42 37.52 -11.42
C THR A 16 -52.36 38.09 -12.82
N ILE A 17 -51.26 37.90 -13.55
CA ILE A 17 -51.22 38.15 -14.99
C ILE A 17 -51.70 36.83 -15.63
N ALA A 18 -52.95 36.87 -16.08
CA ALA A 18 -53.48 35.87 -17.01
C ALA A 18 -52.79 36.04 -18.35
N ALA A 19 -51.87 35.14 -18.68
CA ALA A 19 -51.31 35.06 -20.02
C ALA A 19 -52.35 34.42 -20.97
N PRO A 20 -52.54 34.97 -22.18
CA PRO A 20 -53.38 34.32 -23.19
C PRO A 20 -52.73 33.00 -23.61
N ALA A 21 -53.53 31.95 -23.66
CA ALA A 21 -53.15 30.65 -24.19
C ALA A 21 -52.86 30.81 -25.68
N ALA A 22 -51.62 31.04 -26.04
CA ALA A 22 -51.14 30.84 -27.39
C ALA A 22 -50.89 29.35 -27.60
N ASP A 23 -51.61 28.77 -28.55
CA ASP A 23 -51.44 27.38 -28.99
C ASP A 23 -49.97 27.20 -29.44
N PRO A 24 -49.19 26.35 -28.81
CA PRO A 24 -47.79 26.14 -29.19
C PRO A 24 -47.76 25.47 -30.56
N GLY A 25 -47.19 26.16 -31.56
CA GLY A 25 -47.07 25.65 -32.92
C GLY A 25 -46.44 24.25 -32.97
N PRO A 26 -46.64 23.49 -34.06
CA PRO A 26 -46.25 22.09 -34.18
C PRO A 26 -44.80 21.79 -33.90
N ASP A 27 -43.91 22.75 -34.06
CA ASP A 27 -42.47 22.58 -33.76
C ASP A 27 -42.15 22.55 -32.25
N VAL A 28 -42.92 23.27 -31.41
CA VAL A 28 -42.71 23.30 -29.96
C VAL A 28 -43.23 22.02 -29.27
N THR A 29 -44.29 21.45 -29.84
CA THR A 29 -44.82 20.15 -29.36
C THR A 29 -43.91 19.02 -29.75
N ALA A 30 -43.31 19.05 -30.93
CA ALA A 30 -42.31 18.08 -31.37
C ALA A 30 -41.04 18.13 -30.51
N LEU A 31 -40.52 19.32 -30.23
CA LEU A 31 -39.35 19.53 -29.33
C LEU A 31 -39.64 19.07 -27.90
N ARG A 32 -40.83 19.34 -27.35
CA ARG A 32 -41.22 18.84 -26.01
C ARG A 32 -41.29 17.33 -25.97
N SER A 33 -41.82 16.68 -27.02
CA SER A 33 -41.84 15.20 -27.08
C SER A 33 -40.46 14.60 -27.18
N GLU A 34 -39.53 15.25 -27.87
CA GLU A 34 -38.15 14.82 -28.03
C GLU A 34 -37.33 15.01 -26.76
N VAL A 35 -37.51 16.13 -26.04
CA VAL A 35 -36.95 16.37 -24.71
C VAL A 35 -37.49 15.36 -23.68
N ALA A 36 -38.78 15.07 -23.69
CA ALA A 36 -39.38 14.05 -22.85
C ALA A 36 -38.82 12.65 -23.16
N ARG A 37 -38.62 12.33 -24.42
CA ARG A 37 -38.02 11.06 -24.85
C ARG A 37 -36.54 10.95 -24.47
N LEU A 38 -35.78 12.04 -24.55
CA LEU A 38 -34.39 12.10 -24.11
C LEU A 38 -34.27 12.03 -22.58
N SER A 39 -35.15 12.68 -21.82
CA SER A 39 -35.15 12.61 -20.35
C SER A 39 -35.50 11.22 -19.86
N VAL A 40 -36.43 10.51 -20.52
CA VAL A 40 -36.73 9.10 -20.21
C VAL A 40 -35.53 8.19 -20.53
N LYS A 41 -34.83 8.43 -21.64
CA LYS A 41 -33.58 7.72 -21.98
C LYS A 41 -32.47 7.99 -20.97
N MET A 42 -32.27 9.23 -20.56
CA MET A 42 -31.28 9.57 -19.52
C MET A 42 -31.65 8.99 -18.16
N ALA A 43 -32.93 9.00 -17.77
CA ALA A 43 -33.39 8.35 -16.55
C ALA A 43 -33.27 6.83 -16.59
N ALA A 44 -33.36 6.20 -17.77
CA ALA A 44 -33.09 4.78 -17.93
C ALA A 44 -31.61 4.43 -17.85
N MET A 45 -30.73 5.36 -18.27
CA MET A 45 -29.25 5.18 -18.17
C MET A 45 -28.70 5.52 -16.77
N SER A 46 -29.41 6.32 -15.96
CA SER A 46 -29.02 6.70 -14.60
C SER A 46 -29.67 5.88 -13.49
N ARG A 47 -30.51 4.92 -13.81
CA ARG A 47 -31.02 3.97 -12.81
C ARG A 47 -29.90 2.99 -12.46
N PRO A 48 -29.42 2.93 -11.20
CA PRO A 48 -28.70 1.76 -10.76
C PRO A 48 -29.67 0.59 -10.89
N VAL A 49 -29.23 -0.46 -11.58
CA VAL A 49 -30.00 -1.71 -11.75
C VAL A 49 -30.08 -2.39 -10.38
N LEU A 50 -31.13 -2.08 -9.63
CA LEU A 50 -31.47 -2.71 -8.33
C LEU A 50 -32.36 -3.96 -8.55
N SER A 51 -32.25 -4.60 -9.71
CA SER A 51 -32.82 -5.92 -9.91
C SER A 51 -31.66 -6.91 -9.97
N GLY A 52 -31.68 -7.88 -9.06
CA GLY A 52 -30.78 -9.04 -9.07
C GLY A 52 -30.92 -9.88 -10.34
N THR A 53 -30.54 -9.31 -11.45
CA THR A 53 -30.06 -10.05 -12.59
C THR A 53 -28.65 -10.47 -12.18
N LYS A 54 -28.43 -11.78 -12.05
CA LYS A 54 -27.11 -12.40 -12.06
C LYS A 54 -26.27 -11.58 -13.03
N GLY A 55 -25.32 -10.78 -12.49
CA GLY A 55 -24.35 -10.09 -13.33
C GLY A 55 -23.78 -11.13 -14.27
N ASP A 56 -23.61 -10.79 -15.53
CA ASP A 56 -22.92 -11.64 -16.48
C ASP A 56 -21.60 -12.06 -15.81
N ALA A 57 -21.62 -13.26 -15.24
CA ALA A 57 -20.44 -13.84 -14.65
C ALA A 57 -19.46 -13.95 -15.81
N ASP A 58 -18.36 -13.23 -15.72
CA ASP A 58 -17.30 -13.31 -16.70
C ASP A 58 -17.08 -14.80 -17.04
N PRO A 59 -17.19 -15.19 -18.31
CA PRO A 59 -17.12 -16.60 -18.71
C PRO A 59 -15.82 -17.27 -18.27
N ALA A 60 -14.73 -16.50 -18.11
CA ALA A 60 -13.46 -16.99 -17.58
C ALA A 60 -13.57 -17.33 -16.08
N ARG A 61 -14.25 -16.50 -15.32
CA ARG A 61 -14.50 -16.69 -13.89
C ARG A 61 -15.44 -17.86 -13.61
N ALA A 62 -16.53 -17.96 -14.35
CA ALA A 62 -17.46 -19.09 -14.27
C ALA A 62 -16.77 -20.40 -14.66
N ALA A 63 -15.92 -20.38 -15.68
CA ALA A 63 -15.15 -21.54 -16.09
C ALA A 63 -14.11 -21.94 -15.03
N PHE A 64 -13.45 -20.99 -14.38
CA PHE A 64 -12.51 -21.27 -13.29
C PHE A 64 -13.21 -21.91 -12.10
N THR A 65 -14.30 -21.34 -11.62
CA THR A 65 -15.04 -21.85 -10.45
C THR A 65 -15.68 -23.20 -10.74
N GLU A 66 -16.41 -23.34 -11.83
CA GLU A 66 -17.20 -24.57 -12.13
C GLU A 66 -16.33 -25.69 -12.68
N ARG A 67 -15.41 -25.40 -13.59
CA ARG A 67 -14.62 -26.43 -14.28
C ARG A 67 -13.30 -26.73 -13.56
N TYR A 68 -12.55 -25.74 -13.13
CA TYR A 68 -11.26 -25.94 -12.51
C TYR A 68 -11.35 -26.20 -11.00
N LEU A 69 -11.96 -25.31 -10.22
CA LEU A 69 -12.04 -25.49 -8.76
C LEU A 69 -12.93 -26.65 -8.36
N ARG A 70 -14.11 -26.81 -8.98
CA ARG A 70 -15.08 -27.87 -8.62
C ARG A 70 -14.80 -29.19 -9.31
N LYS A 71 -14.55 -29.20 -10.61
CA LYS A 71 -14.42 -30.42 -11.41
C LYS A 71 -13.00 -30.83 -11.76
N GLY A 72 -12.03 -29.94 -11.57
CA GLY A 72 -10.62 -30.22 -11.87
C GLY A 72 -10.31 -30.42 -13.36
N LEU A 73 -11.09 -29.82 -14.25
CA LEU A 73 -10.93 -29.98 -15.70
C LEU A 73 -10.08 -28.81 -16.24
N ASP A 74 -8.88 -29.09 -16.71
CA ASP A 74 -7.95 -28.09 -17.27
C ASP A 74 -8.26 -27.70 -18.72
N SER A 75 -9.10 -28.47 -19.41
CA SER A 75 -9.43 -28.22 -20.82
C SER A 75 -10.49 -27.13 -20.96
N GLY A 76 -10.15 -26.05 -21.65
CA GLY A 76 -11.08 -24.99 -22.04
C GLY A 76 -10.81 -23.61 -21.50
N PHE A 77 -9.70 -23.41 -20.79
CA PHE A 77 -9.20 -22.05 -20.48
C PHE A 77 -8.43 -21.48 -21.67
N ALA A 78 -8.80 -20.28 -22.12
CA ALA A 78 -8.03 -19.58 -23.11
C ALA A 78 -6.71 -19.13 -22.46
N THR A 79 -5.68 -19.96 -22.59
CA THR A 79 -4.32 -19.59 -22.18
C THR A 79 -3.78 -18.59 -23.18
N LYS A 80 -3.90 -17.30 -22.91
CA LYS A 80 -2.97 -16.32 -23.46
C LYS A 80 -1.70 -16.37 -22.63
N SER A 81 -0.97 -17.45 -22.70
CA SER A 81 0.37 -17.51 -22.16
C SER A 81 1.33 -16.97 -23.22
N LEU A 82 1.92 -15.84 -22.95
CA LEU A 82 3.21 -15.48 -23.49
C LEU A 82 4.28 -16.27 -22.73
N SER A 83 4.43 -17.53 -23.06
CA SER A 83 5.61 -18.32 -22.73
C SER A 83 5.81 -19.33 -23.82
N GLU A 84 6.60 -18.95 -24.77
CA GLU A 84 7.11 -19.73 -25.87
C GLU A 84 8.32 -20.57 -25.44
N THR A 85 8.27 -21.26 -24.36
CA THR A 85 9.23 -22.32 -24.01
C THR A 85 8.86 -22.89 -22.65
N VAL A 86 8.14 -23.95 -22.61
CA VAL A 86 8.09 -25.13 -21.78
C VAL A 86 6.66 -25.68 -21.73
N GLY A 87 6.33 -26.45 -22.72
CA GLY A 87 5.09 -27.28 -22.71
C GLY A 87 5.34 -28.57 -21.97
N SER A 88 5.42 -28.60 -20.65
CA SER A 88 5.31 -29.85 -19.88
C SER A 88 4.91 -29.69 -18.43
N ASP A 89 4.84 -28.49 -17.87
CA ASP A 89 4.38 -28.31 -16.51
C ASP A 89 3.07 -27.52 -16.54
N GLY A 90 1.96 -28.24 -16.39
CA GLY A 90 0.58 -27.74 -16.42
C GLY A 90 0.26 -26.72 -15.33
N GLY A 91 0.93 -25.57 -15.34
CA GLY A 91 0.56 -24.40 -14.56
C GLY A 91 -0.64 -23.72 -15.21
N VAL A 92 -1.84 -23.96 -14.70
CA VAL A 92 -3.02 -23.19 -15.10
C VAL A 92 -2.83 -21.77 -14.61
N ALA A 93 -2.63 -20.84 -15.55
CA ALA A 93 -2.58 -19.43 -15.23
C ALA A 93 -3.93 -18.99 -14.63
N ILE A 94 -3.89 -18.32 -13.49
CA ILE A 94 -5.08 -17.74 -12.89
C ILE A 94 -5.66 -16.71 -13.87
N PRO A 95 -6.99 -16.63 -14.02
CA PRO A 95 -7.62 -15.54 -14.77
C PRO A 95 -7.08 -14.19 -14.27
N GLN A 96 -6.79 -13.28 -15.17
CA GLN A 96 -6.21 -11.93 -14.86
C GLN A 96 -7.01 -11.18 -13.79
N GLN A 97 -8.30 -11.49 -13.63
CA GLN A 97 -9.16 -10.89 -12.62
C GLN A 97 -8.81 -11.30 -11.20
N ILE A 98 -8.44 -12.57 -10.97
CA ILE A 98 -8.05 -13.05 -9.63
C ILE A 98 -6.72 -12.45 -9.22
N ASP A 99 -5.77 -12.39 -10.14
CA ASP A 99 -4.47 -11.74 -9.90
C ASP A 99 -4.66 -10.25 -9.55
N ALA A 100 -5.55 -9.55 -10.25
CA ALA A 100 -5.88 -8.16 -9.94
C ALA A 100 -6.54 -7.99 -8.55
N ILE A 101 -7.41 -8.91 -8.13
CA ILE A 101 -8.01 -8.89 -6.78
C ILE A 101 -6.94 -9.09 -5.72
N ILE A 102 -6.04 -10.04 -5.91
CA ILE A 102 -4.92 -10.30 -5.00
C ILE A 102 -4.03 -9.06 -4.90
N ASP A 103 -3.63 -8.48 -6.03
CA ASP A 103 -2.77 -7.29 -6.04
C ASP A 103 -3.42 -6.06 -5.38
N GLN A 104 -4.70 -5.81 -5.62
CA GLN A 104 -5.44 -4.74 -4.95
C GLN A 104 -5.51 -4.94 -3.44
N THR A 105 -5.77 -6.16 -3.00
CA THR A 105 -5.85 -6.52 -1.58
C THR A 105 -4.48 -6.38 -0.90
N LEU A 106 -3.41 -6.82 -1.57
CA LEU A 106 -2.03 -6.65 -1.10
C LEU A 106 -1.66 -5.17 -0.89
N ILE A 107 -2.01 -4.32 -1.85
CA ILE A 107 -1.76 -2.87 -1.75
C ILE A 107 -2.55 -2.25 -0.59
N GLN A 108 -3.76 -2.72 -0.32
CA GLN A 108 -4.58 -2.19 0.77
C GLN A 108 -4.07 -2.62 2.15
N ILE A 109 -3.69 -3.88 2.31
CA ILE A 109 -3.34 -4.47 3.61
C ILE A 109 -1.88 -4.26 3.98
N SER A 110 -0.94 -4.29 3.02
CA SER A 110 0.50 -4.14 3.30
C SER A 110 0.92 -2.67 3.40
N PRO A 111 1.15 -2.12 4.62
CA PRO A 111 1.50 -0.72 4.79
C PRO A 111 2.86 -0.36 4.17
N ILE A 112 3.85 -1.26 4.22
CA ILE A 112 5.19 -1.02 3.68
C ILE A 112 5.16 -0.98 2.15
N ARG A 113 4.34 -1.80 1.49
CA ARG A 113 4.16 -1.80 0.04
C ARG A 113 3.62 -0.46 -0.47
N LYS A 114 2.72 0.19 0.27
CA LYS A 114 2.21 1.54 -0.06
C LYS A 114 3.30 2.61 -0.08
N LEU A 115 4.29 2.46 0.79
CA LEU A 115 5.35 3.45 0.99
C LEU A 115 6.56 3.22 0.10
N ALA A 116 6.92 1.97 -0.16
CA ALA A 116 8.13 1.57 -0.89
C ALA A 116 7.98 1.70 -2.41
N THR A 117 9.11 1.68 -3.10
CA THR A 117 9.11 1.55 -4.58
C THR A 117 8.98 0.09 -4.96
N VAL A 118 7.93 -0.24 -5.71
CA VAL A 118 7.69 -1.59 -6.24
C VAL A 118 8.13 -1.63 -7.71
N VAL A 119 8.92 -2.65 -8.08
CA VAL A 119 9.40 -2.88 -9.44
C VAL A 119 9.10 -4.31 -9.86
N ALA A 120 8.37 -4.43 -10.98
CA ALA A 120 8.13 -5.72 -11.62
C ALA A 120 9.39 -6.21 -12.33
N VAL A 121 9.83 -7.43 -12.03
CA VAL A 121 11.06 -8.02 -12.56
C VAL A 121 10.76 -9.34 -13.26
N GLY A 122 11.35 -9.53 -14.45
CA GLY A 122 11.22 -10.77 -15.23
C GLY A 122 12.23 -11.86 -14.84
N THR A 123 13.32 -11.48 -14.16
CA THR A 123 14.45 -12.37 -13.84
C THR A 123 14.76 -12.35 -12.34
N THR A 124 15.32 -13.44 -11.82
CA THR A 124 15.75 -13.53 -10.42
C THR A 124 17.03 -12.75 -10.12
N ASN A 125 17.82 -12.41 -11.13
CA ASN A 125 19.11 -11.71 -11.00
C ASN A 125 18.97 -10.19 -11.21
N TYR A 126 17.86 -9.61 -10.74
CA TYR A 126 17.68 -8.18 -10.80
C TYR A 126 18.66 -7.45 -9.87
N SER A 127 19.36 -6.46 -10.39
CA SER A 127 20.17 -5.55 -9.59
C SER A 127 19.93 -4.11 -10.02
N LYS A 128 19.88 -3.21 -9.03
CA LYS A 128 19.74 -1.78 -9.24
C LYS A 128 21.08 -1.09 -9.01
N LEU A 129 21.55 -0.33 -10.01
CA LEU A 129 22.71 0.53 -9.85
C LEU A 129 22.33 1.80 -9.11
N ILE A 130 23.10 2.15 -8.11
CA ILE A 130 22.91 3.34 -7.27
C ILE A 130 24.20 4.12 -7.30
N VAL A 131 24.09 5.44 -7.42
CA VAL A 131 25.24 6.36 -7.33
C VAL A 131 25.47 6.67 -5.85
N GLN A 132 26.66 6.35 -5.38
CA GLN A 132 27.11 6.74 -4.04
C GLN A 132 28.01 7.96 -4.12
N GLY A 133 27.69 8.98 -3.33
CA GLY A 133 28.39 10.24 -3.29
C GLY A 133 27.96 11.20 -4.41
N GLY A 134 28.58 12.35 -4.45
CA GLY A 134 28.37 13.39 -5.45
C GLY A 134 29.69 13.80 -6.09
N ILE A 135 29.62 14.55 -7.19
CA ILE A 135 30.79 15.21 -7.77
C ILE A 135 31.14 16.38 -6.84
N ALA A 136 32.37 16.40 -6.31
CA ALA A 136 32.84 17.54 -5.59
C ALA A 136 33.03 18.72 -6.56
N SER A 137 32.59 19.92 -6.16
CA SER A 137 32.78 21.15 -6.92
C SER A 137 33.57 22.16 -6.10
N GLY A 138 34.34 23.01 -6.75
CA GLY A 138 35.12 24.07 -6.10
C GLY A 138 34.99 25.38 -6.85
N TRP A 139 35.13 26.48 -6.11
CA TRP A 139 35.21 27.82 -6.67
C TRP A 139 36.67 28.15 -6.95
N VAL A 140 36.96 28.65 -8.12
CA VAL A 140 38.34 28.98 -8.53
C VAL A 140 38.34 30.38 -9.15
N PRO A 141 39.31 31.26 -8.81
CA PRO A 141 39.48 32.52 -9.49
C PRO A 141 39.84 32.29 -10.97
N GLU A 142 39.71 33.34 -11.79
CA GLU A 142 39.85 33.26 -13.26
C GLU A 142 41.14 32.58 -13.69
N ASN A 143 42.25 32.86 -13.04
CA ASN A 143 43.59 32.33 -13.37
C ASN A 143 44.02 31.18 -12.41
N GLY A 144 43.11 30.63 -11.60
CA GLY A 144 43.44 29.56 -10.65
C GLY A 144 43.53 28.19 -11.31
N GLY A 145 44.41 27.33 -10.81
CA GLY A 145 44.49 25.92 -11.21
C GLY A 145 43.25 25.16 -10.83
N ARG A 146 42.74 24.30 -11.72
CA ARG A 146 41.55 23.41 -11.50
C ARG A 146 42.04 22.03 -11.15
N ALA A 147 41.91 21.62 -9.91
CA ALA A 147 42.25 20.28 -9.46
C ALA A 147 41.16 19.29 -9.92
N LEU A 148 41.54 18.03 -10.13
CA LEU A 148 40.59 16.96 -10.38
C LEU A 148 39.67 16.79 -9.17
N THR A 149 38.37 16.72 -9.42
CA THR A 149 37.38 16.44 -8.40
C THR A 149 37.01 14.94 -8.41
N GLY A 150 36.63 14.40 -7.24
CA GLY A 150 36.29 12.99 -7.10
C GLY A 150 35.12 12.58 -8.01
N THR A 151 35.20 11.38 -8.56
CA THR A 151 34.14 10.77 -9.38
C THR A 151 33.21 9.96 -8.47
N PRO A 152 31.89 10.03 -8.64
CA PRO A 152 30.96 9.22 -7.86
C PRO A 152 31.14 7.73 -8.16
N ASN A 153 30.99 6.90 -7.13
CA ASN A 153 31.05 5.44 -7.26
C ASN A 153 29.65 4.87 -7.54
N PHE A 154 29.60 3.82 -8.36
CA PHE A 154 28.38 3.04 -8.59
C PHE A 154 28.39 1.80 -7.71
N ILE A 155 27.29 1.59 -6.99
CA ILE A 155 27.05 0.38 -6.20
C ILE A 155 25.86 -0.35 -6.81
N SER A 156 26.02 -1.67 -6.99
CA SER A 156 24.93 -2.55 -7.40
C SER A 156 24.26 -3.16 -6.17
N VAL A 157 22.97 -2.92 -6.01
CA VAL A 157 22.14 -3.55 -4.95
C VAL A 157 21.22 -4.56 -5.60
N ALA A 158 21.40 -5.84 -5.26
CA ALA A 158 20.53 -6.94 -5.65
C ALA A 158 19.59 -7.29 -4.49
N PRO A 159 18.26 -7.07 -4.60
CA PRO A 159 17.32 -7.47 -3.58
C PRO A 159 17.30 -8.99 -3.42
N PRO A 160 17.52 -9.55 -2.21
CA PRO A 160 17.35 -10.97 -1.99
C PRO A 160 15.92 -11.40 -2.33
N MET A 161 15.79 -12.38 -3.24
CA MET A 161 14.50 -12.92 -3.67
C MET A 161 14.12 -14.13 -2.83
N GLY A 162 12.83 -14.25 -2.52
CA GLY A 162 12.24 -15.41 -1.87
C GLY A 162 10.95 -15.84 -2.54
N GLU A 163 10.54 -17.05 -2.29
CA GLU A 163 9.25 -17.57 -2.74
C GLU A 163 8.32 -17.67 -1.54
N LEU A 164 7.22 -16.96 -1.61
CA LEU A 164 6.13 -17.03 -0.64
C LEU A 164 5.10 -18.01 -1.16
N TYR A 165 4.61 -18.92 -0.34
CA TYR A 165 3.61 -19.88 -0.72
C TYR A 165 2.49 -19.98 0.32
N ALA A 166 1.32 -20.36 -0.15
CA ALA A 166 0.19 -20.79 0.67
C ALA A 166 -0.39 -22.06 0.07
N ASN A 167 -0.81 -23.00 0.91
CA ASN A 167 -1.35 -24.28 0.46
C ASN A 167 -2.60 -24.66 1.28
N PRO A 168 -3.69 -23.87 1.17
CA PRO A 168 -4.95 -24.24 1.81
C PRO A 168 -5.52 -25.52 1.19
N ALA A 169 -6.19 -26.32 2.02
CA ALA A 169 -6.87 -27.55 1.60
C ALA A 169 -8.35 -27.51 1.97
N ALA A 170 -9.21 -27.97 1.08
CA ALA A 170 -10.65 -28.11 1.29
C ALA A 170 -11.11 -29.51 0.88
N THR A 171 -12.18 -30.04 1.50
CA THR A 171 -12.77 -31.29 1.03
C THR A 171 -13.56 -31.06 -0.24
N GLN A 172 -13.64 -32.07 -1.10
CA GLN A 172 -14.43 -31.98 -2.32
C GLN A 172 -15.92 -31.72 -2.01
N ALA A 173 -16.46 -32.35 -0.96
CA ALA A 173 -17.84 -32.13 -0.52
C ALA A 173 -18.08 -30.64 -0.14
N MET A 174 -17.14 -30.01 0.57
CA MET A 174 -17.25 -28.58 0.89
C MET A 174 -17.28 -27.70 -0.37
N LEU A 175 -16.48 -28.06 -1.40
CA LEU A 175 -16.46 -27.31 -2.66
C LEU A 175 -17.75 -27.48 -3.44
N ASP A 176 -18.36 -28.70 -3.41
CA ASP A 176 -19.58 -28.99 -4.12
C ASP A 176 -20.83 -28.41 -3.44
N ASP A 177 -20.85 -28.34 -2.10
CA ASP A 177 -21.97 -27.88 -1.30
C ASP A 177 -21.88 -26.36 -0.95
N ALA A 178 -20.82 -25.66 -1.34
CA ALA A 178 -20.63 -24.25 -1.01
C ALA A 178 -21.73 -23.36 -1.62
N MET A 179 -22.43 -22.60 -0.75
CA MET A 179 -23.46 -21.63 -1.13
C MET A 179 -22.89 -20.25 -1.49
N PHE A 180 -21.59 -20.07 -1.41
CA PHE A 180 -20.89 -18.80 -1.64
C PHE A 180 -19.83 -18.95 -2.75
N ASP A 181 -19.34 -17.80 -3.23
CA ASP A 181 -18.29 -17.74 -4.25
C ASP A 181 -16.92 -18.14 -3.64
N VAL A 182 -16.56 -19.40 -3.81
CA VAL A 182 -15.30 -19.98 -3.31
C VAL A 182 -14.08 -19.32 -3.93
N GLU A 183 -14.18 -18.84 -5.17
CA GLU A 183 -13.10 -18.17 -5.88
C GLU A 183 -12.71 -16.86 -5.20
N THR A 184 -13.68 -15.97 -4.98
CA THR A 184 -13.44 -14.68 -4.32
C THR A 184 -12.97 -14.86 -2.87
N TRP A 185 -13.58 -15.81 -2.15
CA TRP A 185 -13.17 -16.11 -0.79
C TRP A 185 -11.72 -16.60 -0.72
N LEU A 186 -11.36 -17.58 -1.54
CA LEU A 186 -10.00 -18.15 -1.56
C LEU A 186 -8.95 -17.09 -1.95
N ALA A 187 -9.25 -16.29 -2.97
CA ALA A 187 -8.37 -15.20 -3.39
C ALA A 187 -8.15 -14.18 -2.27
N GLY A 188 -9.22 -13.82 -1.54
CA GLY A 188 -9.15 -12.91 -0.41
C GLY A 188 -8.31 -13.44 0.76
N GLU A 189 -8.50 -14.71 1.13
CA GLU A 189 -7.73 -15.35 2.20
C GLU A 189 -6.23 -15.47 1.85
N ILE A 190 -5.91 -15.90 0.62
CA ILE A 190 -4.52 -15.98 0.15
C ILE A 190 -3.90 -14.59 0.13
N ALA A 191 -4.61 -13.57 -0.37
CA ALA A 191 -4.12 -12.21 -0.41
C ALA A 191 -3.84 -11.64 0.98
N THR A 192 -4.74 -11.90 1.94
CA THR A 192 -4.60 -11.46 3.33
C THR A 192 -3.37 -12.08 3.99
N GLU A 193 -3.19 -13.40 3.83
CA GLU A 193 -2.03 -14.09 4.39
C GLU A 193 -0.72 -13.65 3.72
N PHE A 194 -0.73 -13.47 2.39
CA PHE A 194 0.44 -12.96 1.68
C PHE A 194 0.81 -11.55 2.12
N ALA A 195 -0.17 -10.66 2.29
CA ALA A 195 0.05 -9.30 2.78
C ALA A 195 0.67 -9.28 4.19
N ARG A 196 0.19 -10.16 5.09
CA ARG A 196 0.72 -10.33 6.43
C ARG A 196 2.17 -10.81 6.41
N ALA A 197 2.45 -11.87 5.65
CA ALA A 197 3.78 -12.46 5.54
C ALA A 197 4.79 -11.50 4.87
N GLU A 198 4.37 -10.80 3.80
CA GLU A 198 5.18 -9.76 3.16
C GLU A 198 5.50 -8.62 4.12
N GLY A 199 4.51 -8.13 4.87
CA GLY A 199 4.69 -7.06 5.84
C GLY A 199 5.78 -7.40 6.87
N VAL A 200 5.75 -8.60 7.42
CA VAL A 200 6.78 -9.10 8.34
C VAL A 200 8.14 -9.22 7.64
N ALA A 201 8.16 -9.74 6.41
CA ALA A 201 9.41 -9.92 5.67
C ALA A 201 10.09 -8.59 5.31
N PHE A 202 9.33 -7.55 4.96
CA PHE A 202 9.89 -6.23 4.64
C PHE A 202 10.41 -5.49 5.87
N VAL A 203 9.91 -5.78 7.06
CA VAL A 203 10.38 -5.16 8.31
C VAL A 203 11.54 -5.95 8.91
N THR A 204 11.38 -7.26 9.15
CA THR A 204 12.32 -8.10 9.93
C THR A 204 12.89 -9.27 9.15
N GLY A 205 12.64 -9.39 7.85
CA GLY A 205 13.13 -10.50 7.03
C GLY A 205 14.65 -10.62 7.02
N SER A 206 15.17 -11.84 7.07
CA SER A 206 16.60 -12.11 7.17
C SER A 206 17.41 -11.90 5.88
N GLY A 207 16.75 -11.85 4.72
CA GLY A 207 17.42 -11.80 3.41
C GLY A 207 17.93 -13.17 2.92
N VAL A 208 17.60 -14.26 3.60
CA VAL A 208 17.91 -15.63 3.16
C VAL A 208 16.62 -16.32 2.77
N SER A 209 16.45 -16.63 1.49
CA SER A 209 15.23 -17.20 0.91
C SER A 209 13.96 -16.35 1.19
N ARG A 210 14.15 -15.09 1.49
CA ARG A 210 13.09 -14.09 1.74
C ARG A 210 13.64 -12.67 1.59
N PRO A 211 12.79 -11.65 1.43
CA PRO A 211 13.23 -10.26 1.41
C PRO A 211 14.10 -9.91 2.62
N LYS A 212 15.01 -8.97 2.44
CA LYS A 212 15.78 -8.40 3.54
C LYS A 212 15.03 -7.21 4.12
N GLY A 213 14.52 -7.35 5.35
CA GLY A 213 13.80 -6.32 6.07
C GLY A 213 14.71 -5.13 6.43
N PHE A 214 14.16 -3.91 6.48
CA PHE A 214 14.99 -2.74 6.77
C PHE A 214 15.52 -2.71 8.21
N LEU A 215 14.90 -3.40 9.17
CA LEU A 215 15.42 -3.51 10.54
C LEU A 215 16.56 -4.52 10.70
N THR A 216 16.84 -5.36 9.70
CA THR A 216 17.94 -6.35 9.74
C THR A 216 19.25 -5.81 9.17
N TYR A 217 19.27 -4.58 8.71
CA TYR A 217 20.50 -3.90 8.31
C TYR A 217 21.31 -3.45 9.52
N ALA A 218 22.62 -3.33 9.32
CA ALA A 218 23.48 -2.76 10.34
C ALA A 218 23.00 -1.34 10.69
N THR A 219 23.07 -0.99 11.96
CA THR A 219 22.67 0.32 12.47
C THR A 219 23.82 1.00 13.17
N ALA A 220 23.92 2.33 13.04
CA ALA A 220 24.92 3.15 13.71
C ALA A 220 24.30 4.48 14.16
N ALA A 221 24.82 5.04 15.25
CA ALA A 221 24.38 6.36 15.73
C ALA A 221 25.00 7.52 14.93
N ASN A 222 26.01 7.23 14.14
CA ASN A 222 26.78 8.24 13.38
C ASN A 222 25.93 8.89 12.28
N ASP A 223 26.25 10.13 11.97
CA ASP A 223 25.63 10.91 10.91
C ASP A 223 25.92 10.35 9.51
N ASP A 224 25.13 10.78 8.52
CA ASP A 224 25.24 10.34 7.14
C ASP A 224 26.61 10.59 6.49
N SER A 225 27.35 11.62 6.98
CA SER A 225 28.67 11.99 6.46
C SER A 225 29.78 11.00 6.86
N SER A 226 29.61 10.28 7.97
CA SER A 226 30.64 9.38 8.53
C SER A 226 30.24 7.91 8.49
N ARG A 227 28.99 7.61 8.14
CA ARG A 227 28.44 6.26 8.15
C ARG A 227 28.65 5.56 6.79
N PRO A 228 29.06 4.28 6.79
CA PRO A 228 29.16 3.52 5.55
C PRO A 228 27.78 3.30 4.91
N PHE A 229 27.74 3.32 3.59
CA PHE A 229 26.52 3.06 2.84
C PHE A 229 25.94 1.67 3.18
N GLY A 230 24.58 1.59 3.26
CA GLY A 230 23.89 0.36 3.65
C GLY A 230 23.72 0.16 5.16
N THR A 231 24.30 1.04 5.99
CA THR A 231 24.05 1.09 7.44
C THR A 231 22.98 2.14 7.72
N LEU A 232 21.95 1.84 8.51
CA LEU A 232 20.92 2.80 8.85
C LEU A 232 21.29 3.60 10.10
N GLN A 233 20.92 4.86 10.12
CA GLN A 233 21.11 5.69 11.33
C GLN A 233 20.01 5.40 12.34
N TYR A 234 20.41 5.25 13.60
CA TYR A 234 19.47 5.25 14.72
C TYR A 234 19.77 6.42 15.67
N LEU A 235 18.70 6.92 16.30
CA LEU A 235 18.80 7.81 17.44
C LEU A 235 18.35 7.05 18.69
N PRO A 236 19.06 7.18 19.84
CA PRO A 236 18.61 6.57 21.08
C PRO A 236 17.44 7.37 21.67
N SER A 237 16.47 6.69 22.25
CA SER A 237 15.32 7.31 22.92
C SER A 237 15.70 8.00 24.24
N GLY A 238 16.87 7.64 24.80
CA GLY A 238 17.34 8.13 26.11
C GLY A 238 16.91 7.28 27.29
N ALA A 239 16.15 6.19 27.06
CA ALA A 239 15.79 5.23 28.09
C ALA A 239 15.62 3.82 27.48
N ALA A 240 16.03 2.80 28.20
CA ALA A 240 15.91 1.41 27.76
C ALA A 240 14.42 0.97 27.79
N GLY A 241 13.89 0.58 26.64
CA GLY A 241 12.51 0.10 26.50
C GLY A 241 11.42 1.15 26.71
N ALA A 242 11.77 2.43 26.80
CA ALA A 242 10.81 3.51 27.03
C ALA A 242 11.28 4.82 26.35
N PHE A 243 10.41 5.79 26.30
CA PHE A 243 10.80 7.17 26.00
C PHE A 243 11.48 7.79 27.23
N ALA A 244 12.35 8.78 27.01
CA ALA A 244 12.97 9.55 28.09
C ALA A 244 11.90 10.11 29.03
N SER A 245 12.19 10.19 30.34
CA SER A 245 11.28 10.73 31.32
C SER A 245 11.11 12.25 31.22
N THR A 246 12.13 12.93 30.70
CA THR A 246 12.13 14.38 30.49
C THR A 246 12.05 14.67 28.99
N ASN A 247 11.08 15.48 28.58
CA ASN A 247 10.86 15.92 27.20
C ASN A 247 10.92 14.77 26.15
N PRO A 248 10.11 13.74 26.29
CA PRO A 248 10.15 12.57 25.39
C PRO A 248 9.91 12.95 23.92
N GLN A 249 9.19 14.04 23.66
CA GLN A 249 8.86 14.54 22.34
C GLN A 249 10.08 15.06 21.57
N ASP A 250 11.14 15.54 22.25
CA ASP A 250 12.31 16.12 21.62
C ASP A 250 13.01 15.11 20.71
N LYS A 251 13.01 13.82 21.10
CA LYS A 251 13.58 12.74 20.28
C LYS A 251 12.85 12.51 18.97
N LEU A 252 11.55 12.78 18.93
CA LEU A 252 10.78 12.71 17.68
C LEU A 252 11.14 13.90 16.76
N VAL A 253 11.34 15.07 17.33
CA VAL A 253 11.81 16.26 16.58
C VAL A 253 13.23 16.04 16.06
N ASP A 254 14.12 15.53 16.90
CA ASP A 254 15.50 15.18 16.52
C ASP A 254 15.51 14.21 15.35
N LEU A 255 14.63 13.19 15.36
CA LEU A 255 14.54 12.20 14.30
C LEU A 255 14.11 12.83 12.97
N VAL A 256 13.15 13.74 12.99
CA VAL A 256 12.73 14.48 11.77
C VAL A 256 13.89 15.31 11.23
N HIS A 257 14.63 16.00 12.11
CA HIS A 257 15.71 16.87 11.70
C HIS A 257 17.01 16.12 11.32
N SER A 258 17.20 14.89 11.76
CA SER A 258 18.28 14.02 11.32
C SER A 258 18.14 13.59 9.85
N LEU A 259 16.92 13.62 9.30
CA LEU A 259 16.67 13.33 7.89
C LEU A 259 17.03 14.53 7.01
N ARG A 260 17.83 14.32 5.98
CA ARG A 260 18.21 15.37 5.02
C ARG A 260 16.98 15.94 4.32
N THR A 261 17.00 17.25 4.07
CA THR A 261 15.87 18.00 3.48
C THR A 261 15.28 17.38 2.21
N PRO A 262 16.06 16.85 1.24
CA PRO A 262 15.51 16.24 0.05
C PRO A 262 14.63 15.01 0.32
N TYR A 263 14.89 14.28 1.41
CA TYR A 263 14.12 13.08 1.78
C TYR A 263 12.95 13.37 2.71
N ARG A 264 12.84 14.60 3.26
CA ARG A 264 11.69 15.00 4.10
C ARG A 264 10.40 15.09 3.29
N GLN A 265 10.48 15.44 2.01
CA GLN A 265 9.34 15.44 1.13
C GLN A 265 8.90 14.00 0.87
N GLY A 266 7.66 13.66 1.24
CA GLY A 266 7.14 12.30 1.14
C GLY A 266 7.65 11.35 2.23
N ALA A 267 8.24 11.87 3.31
CA ALA A 267 8.58 11.09 4.49
C ALA A 267 7.32 10.70 5.26
N SER A 268 7.38 9.58 5.95
CA SER A 268 6.30 9.04 6.79
C SER A 268 6.86 8.35 8.02
N TRP A 269 6.03 8.30 9.07
CA TRP A 269 6.28 7.52 10.26
C TRP A 269 5.78 6.10 10.08
N VAL A 270 6.55 5.13 10.51
CA VAL A 270 6.16 3.72 10.54
C VAL A 270 6.38 3.18 11.95
N MET A 271 5.32 2.70 12.57
CA MET A 271 5.33 2.14 13.93
C MET A 271 4.11 1.25 14.13
N ASN A 272 4.10 0.45 15.19
CA ASN A 272 2.90 -0.32 15.53
C ASN A 272 1.91 0.51 16.38
N SER A 273 0.70 0.00 16.51
CA SER A 273 -0.40 0.65 17.25
C SER A 273 -0.09 0.88 18.74
N ALA A 274 0.65 -0.05 19.38
CA ALA A 274 1.02 0.07 20.78
C ALA A 274 1.99 1.25 21.02
N VAL A 275 2.97 1.43 20.14
CA VAL A 275 3.90 2.57 20.17
C VAL A 275 3.17 3.87 19.90
N LEU A 276 2.28 3.88 18.91
CA LEU A 276 1.45 5.04 18.58
C LEU A 276 0.59 5.48 19.78
N ALA A 277 -0.02 4.52 20.47
CA ALA A 277 -0.81 4.80 21.68
C ALA A 277 0.06 5.44 22.80
N ARG A 278 1.34 5.06 22.91
CA ARG A 278 2.26 5.69 23.86
C ARG A 278 2.56 7.14 23.50
N ILE A 279 2.79 7.42 22.21
CA ILE A 279 3.02 8.80 21.72
C ILE A 279 1.78 9.66 21.95
N ARG A 280 0.58 9.15 21.68
CA ARG A 280 -0.69 9.86 21.91
C ARG A 280 -0.93 10.20 23.40
N LYS A 281 -0.41 9.39 24.31
CA LYS A 281 -0.54 9.60 25.76
C LYS A 281 0.51 10.55 26.33
N MET A 282 1.45 11.07 25.52
CA MET A 282 2.41 12.07 25.98
C MET A 282 1.70 13.36 26.34
N LYS A 283 2.04 13.90 27.51
CA LYS A 283 1.47 15.12 28.03
C LYS A 283 2.56 16.17 28.26
N ASP A 284 2.17 17.42 28.16
CA ASP A 284 2.99 18.55 28.55
C ASP A 284 3.03 18.71 30.11
N ASN A 285 3.81 19.67 30.57
CA ASN A 285 3.95 19.97 32.01
C ASN A 285 2.64 20.46 32.66
N TYR A 286 1.64 20.81 31.86
CA TYR A 286 0.31 21.27 32.31
C TYR A 286 -0.76 20.18 32.20
N GLY A 287 -0.39 18.97 31.76
CA GLY A 287 -1.31 17.82 31.61
C GLY A 287 -2.06 17.77 30.29
N GLY A 288 -1.81 18.70 29.37
CA GLY A 288 -2.37 18.71 28.02
C GLY A 288 -1.68 17.67 27.13
N PHE A 289 -2.45 17.01 26.24
CA PHE A 289 -1.87 16.11 25.27
C PHE A 289 -1.06 16.90 24.23
N ILE A 290 0.20 16.49 24.01
CA ILE A 290 1.12 17.16 23.08
C ILE A 290 0.67 16.94 21.63
N TRP A 291 0.12 15.76 21.35
CA TRP A 291 -0.38 15.40 20.03
C TRP A 291 -1.88 15.08 20.05
N GLN A 292 -2.63 15.85 19.28
CA GLN A 292 -4.06 15.60 19.04
C GLN A 292 -4.21 15.10 17.59
N PRO A 293 -4.86 13.96 17.36
CA PRO A 293 -5.16 13.50 16.01
C PRO A 293 -6.13 14.47 15.34
N ALA A 294 -6.14 14.49 14.00
CA ALA A 294 -7.10 15.26 13.24
C ALA A 294 -8.54 14.92 13.68
N LEU A 295 -9.35 15.96 13.91
CA LEU A 295 -10.75 15.81 14.31
C LEU A 295 -11.65 15.35 13.14
N ALA A 296 -11.18 15.46 11.89
CA ALA A 296 -11.92 15.00 10.71
C ALA A 296 -11.62 13.53 10.45
N ALA A 297 -12.68 12.72 10.26
CA ALA A 297 -12.60 11.27 10.13
C ALA A 297 -11.79 10.80 8.89
N ASP A 298 -11.70 11.62 7.86
CA ASP A 298 -11.05 11.25 6.58
C ASP A 298 -9.60 11.73 6.44
N GLN A 299 -9.04 12.40 7.46
CA GLN A 299 -7.66 12.83 7.40
C GLN A 299 -6.72 11.81 8.05
N PRO A 300 -5.66 11.37 7.34
CA PRO A 300 -4.67 10.47 7.91
C PRO A 300 -4.04 11.13 9.16
N ALA A 301 -3.79 10.33 10.18
CA ALA A 301 -3.12 10.82 11.38
C ALA A 301 -1.73 11.35 11.00
N THR A 302 -1.45 12.62 11.36
CA THR A 302 -0.14 13.24 11.10
C THR A 302 0.57 13.51 12.43
N LEU A 303 1.86 13.20 12.49
CA LEU A 303 2.74 13.52 13.60
C LEU A 303 3.83 14.47 13.10
N LEU A 304 3.95 15.65 13.70
CA LEU A 304 4.87 16.70 13.26
C LEU A 304 4.73 17.06 11.77
N GLY A 305 3.51 17.02 11.24
CA GLY A 305 3.21 17.32 9.84
C GLY A 305 3.44 16.18 8.84
N TYR A 306 3.87 15.00 9.29
CA TYR A 306 4.10 13.82 8.43
C TYR A 306 3.08 12.72 8.71
N PRO A 307 2.63 11.98 7.69
CA PRO A 307 1.65 10.91 7.86
C PRO A 307 2.22 9.77 8.72
N VAL A 308 1.36 9.21 9.56
CA VAL A 308 1.66 8.04 10.39
C VAL A 308 1.02 6.81 9.75
N ILE A 309 1.84 5.81 9.51
CA ILE A 309 1.43 4.51 8.97
C ILE A 309 1.61 3.46 10.06
N GLU A 310 0.50 2.83 10.43
CA GLU A 310 0.53 1.73 11.39
C GLU A 310 0.95 0.45 10.67
N ALA A 311 1.93 -0.25 11.23
CA ALA A 311 2.46 -1.50 10.72
C ALA A 311 2.64 -2.48 11.88
N ASP A 312 1.80 -3.50 11.94
CA ASP A 312 1.81 -4.51 13.01
C ASP A 312 3.10 -5.32 13.04
N ALA A 313 3.82 -5.38 11.91
CA ALA A 313 5.11 -6.04 11.82
C ALA A 313 6.26 -5.31 12.55
N MET A 314 6.05 -4.04 12.96
CA MET A 314 7.05 -3.29 13.74
C MET A 314 7.11 -3.80 15.17
N PRO A 315 8.33 -3.91 15.76
CA PRO A 315 8.51 -4.40 17.12
C PRO A 315 7.82 -3.51 18.16
N ASP A 316 7.37 -4.12 19.23
CA ASP A 316 6.92 -3.42 20.43
C ASP A 316 8.07 -2.71 21.17
N LEU A 317 7.68 -1.85 22.12
CA LEU A 317 8.63 -1.19 23.00
C LEU A 317 9.31 -2.23 23.90
N ALA A 318 10.59 -2.42 23.68
CA ALA A 318 11.45 -3.27 24.49
C ALA A 318 12.86 -2.65 24.58
N PRO A 319 13.67 -3.02 25.57
CA PRO A 319 15.07 -2.62 25.60
C PRO A 319 15.77 -2.96 24.29
N ASP A 320 16.53 -2.01 23.74
CA ASP A 320 17.24 -2.12 22.46
C ASP A 320 16.38 -2.34 21.21
N SER A 321 15.04 -2.30 21.32
CA SER A 321 14.16 -2.42 20.17
C SER A 321 14.18 -1.18 19.28
N VAL A 322 14.00 -1.39 17.97
CA VAL A 322 13.80 -0.34 16.99
C VAL A 322 12.33 -0.35 16.61
N SER A 323 11.52 0.42 17.34
CA SER A 323 10.06 0.36 17.23
C SER A 323 9.47 1.52 16.42
N ILE A 324 10.28 2.50 16.03
CA ILE A 324 9.87 3.62 15.19
C ILE A 324 10.87 3.79 14.05
N ALA A 325 10.34 3.89 12.83
CA ALA A 325 11.10 4.28 11.66
C ALA A 325 10.48 5.54 11.05
N PHE A 326 11.33 6.47 10.60
CA PHE A 326 10.92 7.69 9.94
C PHE A 326 11.74 7.91 8.69
N GLY A 327 11.11 8.25 7.59
CA GLY A 327 11.84 8.56 6.36
C GLY A 327 11.00 8.43 5.09
N ASN A 328 11.67 8.65 3.98
CA ASN A 328 11.10 8.46 2.66
C ASN A 328 11.36 7.02 2.19
N PHE A 329 10.43 6.14 2.47
CA PHE A 329 10.53 4.71 2.10
C PHE A 329 10.53 4.51 0.59
N LYS A 330 9.89 5.40 -0.18
CA LYS A 330 9.91 5.35 -1.64
C LYS A 330 11.33 5.51 -2.21
N ALA A 331 12.13 6.38 -1.60
CA ALA A 331 13.53 6.55 -1.96
C ALA A 331 14.46 5.55 -1.28
N GLY A 332 14.04 5.00 -0.12
CA GLY A 332 14.87 4.18 0.75
C GLY A 332 14.76 2.68 0.54
N TYR A 333 13.58 2.15 0.22
CA TYR A 333 13.31 0.71 0.16
C TYR A 333 12.73 0.29 -1.19
N LEU A 334 13.29 -0.77 -1.76
CA LEU A 334 12.87 -1.34 -3.04
C LEU A 334 12.27 -2.72 -2.82
N ILE A 335 11.10 -2.94 -3.37
CA ILE A 335 10.46 -4.23 -3.50
C ILE A 335 10.56 -4.66 -4.96
N ALA A 336 11.22 -5.79 -5.20
CA ALA A 336 11.27 -6.43 -6.51
C ALA A 336 10.31 -7.60 -6.51
N GLU A 337 9.37 -7.62 -7.43
CA GLU A 337 8.39 -8.70 -7.50
C GLU A 337 8.29 -9.28 -8.90
N ARG A 338 8.01 -10.56 -8.99
CA ARG A 338 7.60 -11.16 -10.24
C ARG A 338 6.08 -11.01 -10.36
N PRO A 339 5.59 -10.32 -11.39
CA PRO A 339 4.15 -10.18 -11.60
C PRO A 339 3.59 -11.56 -11.94
N SER A 340 2.74 -12.07 -11.16
CA SER A 340 1.84 -13.21 -11.24
C SER A 340 1.93 -14.11 -10.00
N THR A 341 0.81 -14.28 -9.36
CA THR A 341 0.59 -15.31 -8.35
C THR A 341 0.12 -16.57 -9.09
N ALA A 342 0.88 -17.67 -9.02
CA ALA A 342 0.47 -18.92 -9.59
C ALA A 342 -0.35 -19.72 -8.58
N VAL A 343 -1.54 -20.19 -8.93
CA VAL A 343 -2.34 -21.09 -8.10
C VAL A 343 -2.52 -22.41 -8.83
N LEU A 344 -2.09 -23.49 -8.20
CA LEU A 344 -2.23 -24.86 -8.69
C LEU A 344 -3.23 -25.61 -7.81
N ARG A 345 -4.24 -26.22 -8.43
CA ARG A 345 -5.16 -27.13 -7.76
C ARG A 345 -4.63 -28.56 -7.81
N ASP A 346 -4.43 -29.19 -6.65
CA ASP A 346 -3.96 -30.56 -6.54
C ASP A 346 -4.98 -31.45 -5.79
N PRO A 347 -5.77 -32.25 -6.52
CA PRO A 347 -6.70 -33.21 -5.94
C PRO A 347 -6.07 -34.58 -5.70
N PHE A 348 -4.78 -34.80 -6.01
CA PHE A 348 -4.19 -36.12 -6.06
C PHE A 348 -3.29 -36.44 -4.88
N THR A 349 -2.54 -35.45 -4.37
CA THR A 349 -1.48 -35.68 -3.37
C THR A 349 -2.04 -36.06 -2.00
N ASN A 350 -3.16 -35.46 -1.57
CA ASN A 350 -3.67 -35.67 -0.20
C ASN A 350 -5.19 -35.94 -0.18
N LYS A 351 -5.60 -37.12 -0.64
CA LYS A 351 -7.02 -37.52 -0.62
C LYS A 351 -7.54 -37.71 0.82
N PRO A 352 -8.76 -37.26 1.17
CA PRO A 352 -9.85 -36.72 0.33
C PRO A 352 -9.83 -35.17 0.15
N PHE A 353 -8.73 -34.51 0.42
CA PHE A 353 -8.60 -33.08 0.34
C PHE A 353 -8.10 -32.63 -1.03
N VAL A 354 -8.62 -31.50 -1.51
CA VAL A 354 -8.10 -30.76 -2.66
C VAL A 354 -7.24 -29.62 -2.12
N GLN A 355 -5.99 -29.57 -2.55
CA GLN A 355 -5.04 -28.53 -2.17
C GLN A 355 -5.00 -27.44 -3.23
N PHE A 356 -4.86 -26.18 -2.78
CA PHE A 356 -4.72 -25.00 -3.64
C PHE A 356 -3.36 -24.36 -3.36
N TYR A 357 -2.36 -24.75 -4.13
CA TYR A 357 -1.00 -24.28 -3.97
C TYR A 357 -0.81 -22.93 -4.68
N ALA A 358 -0.72 -21.85 -3.90
CA ALA A 358 -0.47 -20.51 -4.39
C ALA A 358 1.00 -20.13 -4.14
N THR A 359 1.67 -19.56 -5.14
CA THR A 359 3.07 -19.10 -5.01
C THR A 359 3.24 -17.70 -5.56
N ARG A 360 4.12 -16.93 -4.90
CA ARG A 360 4.55 -15.61 -5.34
C ARG A 360 6.04 -15.42 -5.07
N ARG A 361 6.77 -14.82 -6.00
CA ARG A 361 8.19 -14.50 -5.83
C ARG A 361 8.39 -13.02 -5.65
N LEU A 362 9.06 -12.66 -4.56
CA LEU A 362 9.32 -11.28 -4.21
C LEU A 362 10.67 -11.13 -3.50
N GLY A 363 11.25 -9.96 -3.61
CA GLY A 363 12.48 -9.58 -2.94
C GLY A 363 12.38 -8.17 -2.35
N GLY A 364 13.25 -7.85 -1.43
CA GLY A 364 13.29 -6.52 -0.85
C GLY A 364 14.68 -6.16 -0.36
N ALA A 365 15.06 -4.89 -0.55
CA ALA A 365 16.33 -4.35 -0.07
C ALA A 365 16.25 -2.84 0.18
N VAL A 366 17.05 -2.35 1.11
CA VAL A 366 17.33 -0.92 1.26
C VAL A 366 18.23 -0.48 0.11
N ILE A 367 17.78 0.51 -0.65
CA ILE A 367 18.54 1.11 -1.75
C ILE A 367 19.20 2.42 -1.35
N ASN A 368 18.68 3.10 -0.32
CA ASN A 368 19.28 4.31 0.19
C ASN A 368 19.15 4.36 1.71
N SER A 369 20.28 4.20 2.39
CA SER A 369 20.33 4.21 3.86
C SER A 369 20.20 5.62 4.48
N GLU A 370 20.35 6.68 3.69
CA GLU A 370 20.17 8.05 4.18
C GLU A 370 18.68 8.45 4.26
N ALA A 371 17.83 7.79 3.48
CA ALA A 371 16.41 8.12 3.37
C ALA A 371 15.55 7.58 4.51
N ILE A 372 16.08 6.69 5.36
CA ILE A 372 15.37 6.06 6.48
C ILE A 372 16.18 6.25 7.76
N LYS A 373 15.53 6.72 8.81
CA LYS A 373 16.08 6.89 10.16
C LYS A 373 15.28 6.09 11.16
N LEU A 374 15.93 5.63 12.20
CA LEU A 374 15.36 4.72 13.18
C LEU A 374 15.44 5.34 14.58
N LEU A 375 14.42 5.11 15.41
CA LEU A 375 14.48 5.39 16.84
C LEU A 375 14.65 4.08 17.59
N LYS A 376 15.78 3.95 18.29
CA LYS A 376 16.10 2.78 19.11
C LYS A 376 15.82 3.08 20.57
N PHE A 377 15.11 2.20 21.24
CA PHE A 377 14.75 2.35 22.65
C PHE A 377 15.90 1.90 23.57
N ALA A 378 16.99 2.67 23.53
CA ALA A 378 18.20 2.50 24.31
C ALA A 378 18.53 3.76 25.09
N ALA A 379 19.35 3.63 26.13
CA ALA A 379 19.80 4.76 26.93
C ALA A 379 20.84 5.66 26.19
N SER A 380 21.64 5.03 25.31
CA SER A 380 22.68 5.70 24.51
C SER A 380 22.89 4.96 23.18
#